data_42442a59e34bdc047b1f9da542419ed6
#
_entry.id   42442a59e34bdc047b1f9da542419ed6
#
_cell.length_a   1.000
_cell.length_b   1.000
_cell.length_c   1.000
_cell.angle_alpha   90.00
_cell.angle_beta   90.00
_cell.angle_gamma   90.00
#
_symmetry.space_group_name_H-M   'P 1'
#
loop_
_entity.id
_entity.type
_entity.pdbx_description
1 polymer ?
#
loop_
_entity_poly.entity_id
_entity_poly.type
_entity_poly.pdbx_seq_one_letter_code
_entity_poly.pdbx_strand_id
1 'polypeptide(L)'
;MSFQYHQTLDVKGAKCPMPLVKSRKTVNSLPVGNVLQVIATDRGSVADFQGWTKTAKNVELVGQETIQNNGQALYVHYVKRTA
;
A
#
# COMPACT_ATOMS: atom_id res chain seq x y z
N MET A 1 1.36 10.21 -12.78
CA MET A 1 -0.02 10.38 -12.34
C MET A 1 -0.19 9.94 -10.90
N SER A 2 -0.82 10.75 -10.11
CA SER A 2 -0.94 10.44 -8.70
C SER A 2 -2.40 10.14 -8.35
N PHE A 3 -2.55 9.25 -7.37
CA PHE A 3 -3.85 8.95 -6.80
C PHE A 3 -4.04 9.79 -5.54
N GLN A 4 -5.28 10.08 -5.20
CA GLN A 4 -5.55 10.79 -3.96
C GLN A 4 -5.37 9.87 -2.76
N TYR A 5 -4.81 10.41 -1.69
CA TYR A 5 -4.60 9.64 -0.47
C TYR A 5 -4.74 10.58 0.73
N HIS A 6 -5.00 9.98 1.90
CA HIS A 6 -5.23 10.74 3.14
C HIS A 6 -4.11 10.54 4.14
N GLN A 7 -3.37 9.44 4.03
CA GLN A 7 -2.28 9.14 4.94
C GLN A 7 -1.21 8.36 4.19
N THR A 8 0.05 8.54 4.58
CA THR A 8 1.19 7.84 3.99
C THR A 8 1.81 6.91 5.02
N LEU A 9 2.10 5.70 4.61
CA LEU A 9 2.84 4.72 5.40
C LEU A 9 4.14 4.41 4.68
N ASP A 10 5.26 4.72 5.31
CA ASP A 10 6.59 4.46 4.75
C ASP A 10 7.10 3.13 5.28
N VAL A 11 7.21 2.14 4.41
CA VAL A 11 7.77 0.84 4.76
C VAL A 11 9.01 0.55 3.92
N LYS A 12 9.71 1.59 3.48
CA LYS A 12 10.97 1.40 2.76
C LYS A 12 11.95 0.63 3.62
N GLY A 13 12.64 -0.32 2.99
CA GLY A 13 13.59 -1.19 3.69
C GLY A 13 12.98 -2.42 4.32
N ALA A 14 11.67 -2.45 4.51
CA ALA A 14 11.00 -3.63 5.05
C ALA A 14 10.83 -4.67 3.95
N LYS A 15 11.00 -5.93 4.32
CA LYS A 15 10.88 -7.06 3.40
C LYS A 15 9.56 -7.76 3.59
N CYS A 16 9.09 -8.42 2.52
CA CYS A 16 7.88 -9.22 2.54
C CYS A 16 7.94 -10.24 3.69
N PRO A 17 6.88 -10.38 4.52
CA PRO A 17 5.55 -9.78 4.34
C PRO A 17 5.33 -8.51 5.15
N MET A 18 6.38 -7.87 5.68
CA MET A 18 6.22 -6.74 6.60
C MET A 18 5.48 -5.54 6.01
N PRO A 19 5.70 -5.15 4.74
CA PRO A 19 4.91 -4.04 4.19
C PRO A 19 3.41 -4.33 4.26
N LEU A 20 3.02 -5.56 3.97
CA LEU A 20 1.61 -5.97 4.01
C LEU A 20 1.08 -5.96 5.44
N VAL A 21 1.84 -6.52 6.37
CA VAL A 21 1.42 -6.60 7.78
C VAL A 21 1.20 -5.22 8.36
N LYS A 22 2.16 -4.31 8.12
CA LYS A 22 2.04 -2.94 8.62
C LYS A 22 0.89 -2.19 7.97
N SER A 23 0.66 -2.42 6.68
CA SER A 23 -0.43 -1.76 5.96
C SER A 23 -1.79 -2.20 6.45
N ARG A 24 -1.97 -3.49 6.70
CA ARG A 24 -3.22 -4.02 7.26
C ARG A 24 -3.53 -3.37 8.60
N LYS A 25 -2.54 -3.27 9.45
CA LYS A 25 -2.72 -2.66 10.76
C LYS A 25 -3.07 -1.19 10.64
N THR A 26 -2.41 -0.47 9.75
CA THR A 26 -2.63 0.96 9.58
C THR A 26 -4.00 1.24 8.98
N VAL A 27 -4.43 0.45 7.99
CA VAL A 27 -5.74 0.62 7.37
C VAL A 27 -6.85 0.46 8.39
N ASN A 28 -6.70 -0.48 9.31
CA ASN A 28 -7.73 -0.70 10.34
C ASN A 28 -7.91 0.48 11.29
N SER A 29 -6.93 1.39 11.33
CA SER A 29 -7.04 2.60 12.14
C SER A 29 -7.54 3.81 11.37
N LEU A 30 -7.74 3.68 10.05
CA LEU A 30 -8.24 4.77 9.22
C LEU A 30 -9.76 4.81 9.23
N PRO A 31 -10.35 6.01 9.07
CA PRO A 31 -11.79 6.11 8.82
C PRO A 31 -12.16 5.41 7.51
N VAL A 32 -13.36 4.86 7.47
CA VAL A 32 -13.88 4.26 6.23
C VAL A 32 -13.93 5.31 5.13
N GLY A 33 -13.45 4.93 3.95
CA GLY A 33 -13.38 5.84 2.81
C GLY A 33 -12.04 6.50 2.62
N ASN A 34 -11.14 6.42 3.61
CA ASN A 34 -9.81 7.01 3.48
C ASN A 34 -8.87 6.09 2.70
N VAL A 35 -7.91 6.71 2.04
CA VAL A 35 -6.92 6.02 1.20
C VAL A 35 -5.56 6.12 1.86
N LEU A 36 -4.88 4.98 1.97
CA LEU A 36 -3.52 4.90 2.49
C LEU A 36 -2.55 4.78 1.33
N GLN A 37 -1.55 5.67 1.30
CA GLN A 37 -0.44 5.54 0.38
C GLN A 37 0.68 4.77 1.07
N VAL A 38 1.07 3.63 0.52
CA VAL A 38 2.14 2.80 1.08
C VAL A 38 3.34 2.87 0.16
N ILE A 39 4.50 3.21 0.71
CA ILE A 39 5.74 3.32 -0.07
C ILE A 39 6.66 2.19 0.37
N ALA A 40 6.98 1.29 -0.55
CA ALA A 40 7.80 0.11 -0.27
C ALA A 40 8.95 0.00 -1.26
N THR A 41 10.02 -0.67 -0.85
CA THR A 41 11.16 -0.99 -1.72
C THR A 41 11.21 -2.47 -2.06
N ASP A 42 10.39 -3.29 -1.41
CA ASP A 42 10.34 -4.71 -1.68
C ASP A 42 9.46 -4.98 -2.88
N ARG A 43 10.03 -5.56 -3.92
CA ARG A 43 9.32 -5.87 -5.16
C ARG A 43 8.16 -6.84 -4.94
N GLY A 44 8.28 -7.74 -3.98
CA GLY A 44 7.22 -8.70 -3.68
C GLY A 44 5.96 -8.07 -3.15
N SER A 45 6.03 -6.81 -2.68
CA SER A 45 4.86 -6.12 -2.17
C SER A 45 3.79 -5.91 -3.23
N VAL A 46 4.17 -5.82 -4.50
CA VAL A 46 3.22 -5.60 -5.59
C VAL A 46 2.19 -6.74 -5.63
N ALA A 47 2.66 -7.99 -5.68
CA ALA A 47 1.77 -9.14 -5.70
C ALA A 47 1.06 -9.34 -4.37
N ASP A 48 1.74 -9.05 -3.27
CA ASP A 48 1.15 -9.19 -1.93
C ASP A 48 -0.06 -8.28 -1.77
N PHE A 49 0.05 -7.03 -2.20
CA PHE A 49 -1.07 -6.09 -2.08
C PHE A 49 -2.21 -6.46 -3.01
N GLN A 50 -1.90 -6.95 -4.19
CA GLN A 50 -2.95 -7.44 -5.11
C GLN A 50 -3.71 -8.61 -4.51
N GLY A 51 -3.00 -9.57 -3.92
CA GLY A 51 -3.63 -10.72 -3.29
C GLY A 51 -4.47 -10.34 -2.08
N TRP A 52 -3.93 -9.48 -1.22
CA TRP A 52 -4.64 -9.04 -0.02
C TRP A 52 -5.95 -8.33 -0.37
N THR A 53 -5.88 -7.34 -1.25
CA THR A 53 -7.06 -6.53 -1.57
C THR A 53 -8.09 -7.30 -2.38
N LYS A 54 -7.68 -8.37 -3.04
CA LYS A 54 -8.60 -9.23 -3.78
C LYS A 54 -9.43 -10.10 -2.86
N THR A 55 -8.88 -10.52 -1.72
CA THR A 55 -9.56 -11.43 -0.80
C THR A 55 -10.17 -10.71 0.40
N ALA A 56 -9.61 -9.60 0.83
CA ALA A 56 -10.14 -8.84 1.96
C ALA A 56 -11.36 -8.04 1.54
N LYS A 57 -12.38 -8.05 2.39
CA LYS A 57 -13.67 -7.42 2.04
C LYS A 57 -13.75 -5.97 2.47
N ASN A 58 -12.77 -5.50 3.25
CA ASN A 58 -12.81 -4.17 3.83
C ASN A 58 -11.83 -3.19 3.18
N VAL A 59 -11.16 -3.60 2.11
CA VAL A 59 -10.17 -2.77 1.43
C VAL A 59 -10.32 -2.91 -0.07
N GLU A 60 -9.88 -1.86 -0.76
CA GLU A 60 -9.85 -1.83 -2.22
C GLU A 60 -8.51 -1.28 -2.67
N LEU A 61 -7.89 -1.93 -3.65
CA LEU A 61 -6.66 -1.43 -4.24
C LEU A 61 -7.02 -0.39 -5.29
N VAL A 62 -6.80 0.88 -4.95
CA VAL A 62 -7.12 1.98 -5.86
C VAL A 62 -6.13 2.04 -7.01
N GLY A 63 -4.85 1.79 -6.72
CA GLY A 63 -3.83 1.79 -7.75
C GLY A 63 -2.47 1.43 -7.20
N GLN A 64 -1.53 1.22 -8.12
CA GLN A 64 -0.13 0.94 -7.79
C GLN A 64 0.75 1.68 -8.78
N GLU A 65 1.89 2.17 -8.31
CA GLU A 65 2.86 2.85 -9.15
C GLU A 65 4.25 2.33 -8.83
N THR A 66 5.14 2.38 -9.82
CA THR A 66 6.56 2.15 -9.61
C THR A 66 7.30 3.43 -9.96
N ILE A 67 8.06 3.96 -9.02
CA ILE A 67 8.75 5.24 -9.16
C ILE A 67 10.25 4.99 -9.01
N GLN A 68 11.06 5.62 -9.86
CA GLN A 68 12.52 5.58 -9.71
C GLN A 68 12.96 6.80 -8.92
N ASN A 69 13.69 6.56 -7.84
CA ASN A 69 14.19 7.62 -7.00
C ASN A 69 15.66 7.34 -6.66
N ASN A 70 16.56 8.15 -7.20
CA ASN A 70 18.01 8.00 -6.99
C ASN A 70 18.51 6.59 -7.30
N GLY A 71 18.02 6.00 -8.40
CA GLY A 71 18.42 4.66 -8.82
C GLY A 71 17.72 3.54 -8.08
N GLN A 72 16.81 3.86 -7.17
CA GLN A 72 16.08 2.86 -6.42
C GLN A 72 14.62 2.84 -6.86
N ALA A 73 14.08 1.65 -7.06
CA ALA A 73 12.65 1.50 -7.38
C ALA A 73 11.82 1.59 -6.10
N LEU A 74 10.80 2.44 -6.14
CA LEU A 74 9.82 2.54 -5.07
C LEU A 74 8.49 2.00 -5.59
N TYR A 75 7.90 1.11 -4.84
CA TYR A 75 6.60 0.51 -5.17
C TYR A 75 5.56 1.16 -4.29
N VAL A 76 4.67 1.92 -4.90
CA VAL A 76 3.68 2.72 -4.17
C VAL A 76 2.31 2.12 -4.38
N HIS A 77 1.63 1.86 -3.28
CA HIS A 77 0.32 1.21 -3.29
C HIS A 77 -0.71 2.13 -2.65
N TYR A 78 -1.87 2.23 -3.27
CA TYR A 78 -2.97 3.06 -2.76
C TYR A 78 -4.11 2.14 -2.38
N VAL A 79 -4.38 2.05 -1.09
CA VAL A 79 -5.37 1.13 -0.53
C VAL A 79 -6.45 1.95 0.17
N LYS A 80 -7.69 1.73 -0.22
CA LYS A 80 -8.83 2.42 0.35
C LYS A 80 -9.55 1.51 1.34
N ARG A 81 -9.88 2.04 2.52
CA ARG A 81 -10.70 1.32 3.46
C ARG A 81 -12.16 1.46 3.06
N THR A 82 -12.84 0.35 2.79
CA THR A 82 -14.22 0.37 2.30
C THR A 82 -15.23 -0.06 3.36
N ALA A 83 -14.77 -0.64 4.44
CA ALA A 83 -15.70 -1.09 5.49
C ALA A 83 -15.06 -1.09 6.88
#